data_15b26ae244ae3f327bf5c16bbbe68c12
#
_entry.id   15b26ae244ae3f327bf5c16bbbe68c12
#
_cell.length_a   1.000
_cell.length_b   1.000
_cell.length_c   1.000
_cell.angle_alpha   90.00
_cell.angle_beta   90.00
_cell.angle_gamma   90.00
#
_symmetry.space_group_name_H-M   'P 1'
#
loop_
_entity.id
_entity.type
_entity.pdbx_description
1 polymer ?
#
loop_
_entity_poly.entity_id
_entity_poly.type
_entity_poly.pdbx_seq_one_letter_code
_entity_poly.pdbx_strand_id
1 'polypeptide(L)'
;MPEITIHTIETAPEEVKDVLQTVKDANGGFIPNLIGLLANAPTALETYRTVGEINRRNSLTPTEREVVQITAAVTNGCAFCVAGHTAFSIKQIQM
;
A
#
# COMPACT_ATOMS: atom_id res chain seq x y z
N MET A 1 -6.63 -24.16 -4.71
CA MET A 1 -5.61 -23.25 -4.18
C MET A 1 -6.00 -22.85 -2.77
N PRO A 2 -5.09 -22.93 -1.81
CA PRO A 2 -5.42 -22.49 -0.45
C PRO A 2 -5.71 -20.99 -0.44
N GLU A 3 -6.66 -20.59 0.37
CA GLU A 3 -6.95 -19.19 0.56
C GLU A 3 -5.84 -18.53 1.35
N ILE A 4 -5.49 -17.30 0.95
CA ILE A 4 -4.51 -16.48 1.65
C ILE A 4 -5.27 -15.52 2.54
N THR A 5 -4.97 -15.54 3.83
CA THR A 5 -5.64 -14.67 4.80
C THR A 5 -5.25 -13.22 4.59
N ILE A 6 -6.26 -12.33 4.56
CA ILE A 6 -6.02 -10.89 4.65
C ILE A 6 -6.00 -10.56 6.13
N HIS A 7 -4.83 -10.29 6.68
CA HIS A 7 -4.64 -10.12 8.11
C HIS A 7 -5.13 -8.78 8.65
N THR A 8 -5.62 -8.82 9.87
CA THR A 8 -5.78 -7.66 10.74
C THR A 8 -4.62 -7.67 11.74
N ILE A 9 -4.53 -6.64 12.60
CA ILE A 9 -3.50 -6.60 13.65
C ILE A 9 -3.65 -7.82 14.57
N GLU A 10 -4.88 -8.23 14.85
CA GLU A 10 -5.15 -9.33 15.77
C GLU A 10 -4.73 -10.69 15.21
N THR A 11 -4.84 -10.88 13.90
CA THR A 11 -4.56 -12.17 13.26
C THR A 11 -3.15 -12.31 12.70
N ALA A 12 -2.43 -11.19 12.56
CA ALA A 12 -1.14 -11.16 11.90
C ALA A 12 -0.03 -11.82 12.72
N PRO A 13 1.06 -12.29 12.06
CA PRO A 13 2.28 -12.67 12.77
C PRO A 13 2.79 -11.53 13.65
N GLU A 14 3.34 -11.88 14.81
CA GLU A 14 3.77 -10.90 15.80
C GLU A 14 4.76 -9.88 15.25
N GLU A 15 5.68 -10.31 14.41
CA GLU A 15 6.74 -9.46 13.86
C GLU A 15 6.24 -8.36 12.92
N VAL A 16 4.98 -8.42 12.42
CA VAL A 16 4.43 -7.39 11.53
C VAL A 16 3.38 -6.51 12.21
N LYS A 17 3.03 -6.76 13.48
CA LYS A 17 1.96 -6.02 14.15
C LYS A 17 2.26 -4.53 14.27
N ASP A 18 3.51 -4.17 14.57
CA ASP A 18 3.90 -2.77 14.66
C ASP A 18 3.80 -2.07 13.32
N VAL A 19 4.20 -2.76 12.24
CA VAL A 19 4.08 -2.23 10.88
C VAL A 19 2.61 -2.01 10.52
N LEU A 20 1.75 -2.97 10.85
CA LEU A 20 0.31 -2.85 10.57
C LEU A 20 -0.31 -1.68 11.34
N GLN A 21 0.11 -1.47 12.57
CA GLN A 21 -0.37 -0.32 13.36
C GLN A 21 0.06 0.99 12.72
N THR A 22 1.31 1.09 12.27
CA THR A 22 1.83 2.27 11.57
C THR A 22 1.03 2.55 10.30
N VAL A 23 0.77 1.52 9.50
CA VAL A 23 -0.03 1.65 8.27
C VAL A 23 -1.46 2.08 8.59
N LYS A 24 -2.07 1.48 9.60
CA LYS A 24 -3.43 1.83 10.03
C LYS A 24 -3.52 3.30 10.42
N ASP A 25 -2.57 3.77 11.22
CA ASP A 25 -2.54 5.17 11.66
C ASP A 25 -2.37 6.12 10.48
N ALA A 26 -1.53 5.77 9.51
CA ALA A 26 -1.29 6.59 8.33
C ALA A 26 -2.48 6.63 7.37
N ASN A 27 -3.37 5.64 7.43
CA ASN A 27 -4.52 5.52 6.52
C ASN A 27 -5.86 5.84 7.18
N GLY A 28 -5.85 6.59 8.26
CA GLY A 28 -7.09 7.04 8.89
C GLY A 28 -7.88 5.95 9.60
N GLY A 29 -7.22 4.91 10.05
CA GLY A 29 -7.83 3.88 10.89
C GLY A 29 -8.13 2.56 10.18
N PHE A 30 -7.66 2.37 8.94
CA PHE A 30 -7.83 1.08 8.27
C PHE A 30 -6.51 0.58 7.67
N ILE A 31 -6.48 -0.73 7.40
CA ILE A 31 -5.35 -1.40 6.76
C ILE A 31 -5.78 -1.79 5.35
N PRO A 32 -5.14 -1.26 4.28
CA PRO A 32 -5.45 -1.69 2.92
C PRO A 32 -5.30 -3.20 2.77
N ASN A 33 -6.19 -3.84 2.01
CA ASN A 33 -6.17 -5.30 1.84
C ASN A 33 -4.83 -5.83 1.36
N LEU A 34 -4.15 -5.10 0.48
CA LEU A 34 -2.83 -5.47 -0.01
C LEU A 34 -1.83 -5.64 1.15
N ILE A 35 -1.84 -4.70 2.09
CA ILE A 35 -0.95 -4.76 3.26
C ILE A 35 -1.31 -5.95 4.14
N GLY A 36 -2.59 -6.18 4.40
CA GLY A 36 -3.04 -7.35 5.16
C GLY A 36 -2.66 -8.67 4.49
N LEU A 37 -2.67 -8.70 3.17
CA LEU A 37 -2.25 -9.86 2.39
C LEU A 37 -0.74 -10.09 2.49
N LEU A 38 0.05 -9.04 2.32
CA LEU A 38 1.52 -9.10 2.41
C LEU A 38 2.00 -9.47 3.81
N ALA A 39 1.18 -9.22 4.83
CA ALA A 39 1.50 -9.56 6.22
C ALA A 39 1.66 -11.08 6.44
N ASN A 40 1.24 -11.92 5.50
CA ASN A 40 1.51 -13.35 5.55
C ASN A 40 3.01 -13.68 5.46
N ALA A 41 3.80 -12.79 4.87
CA ALA A 41 5.24 -12.97 4.73
C ALA A 41 5.93 -11.66 5.13
N PRO A 42 6.51 -11.57 6.33
CA PRO A 42 7.13 -10.33 6.82
C PRO A 42 8.14 -9.73 5.85
N THR A 43 8.92 -10.56 5.17
CA THR A 43 9.91 -10.06 4.19
C THR A 43 9.26 -9.52 2.93
N ALA A 44 8.10 -10.04 2.52
CA ALA A 44 7.35 -9.49 1.38
C ALA A 44 6.80 -8.10 1.73
N LEU A 45 6.27 -7.93 2.92
CA LEU A 45 5.78 -6.64 3.39
C LEU A 45 6.93 -5.63 3.49
N GLU A 46 8.06 -6.03 4.04
CA GLU A 46 9.25 -5.18 4.12
C GLU A 46 9.72 -4.75 2.73
N THR A 47 9.79 -5.67 1.79
CA THR A 47 10.19 -5.39 0.42
C THR A 47 9.28 -4.36 -0.22
N TYR A 48 7.97 -4.55 -0.12
CA TYR A 48 6.98 -3.63 -0.68
C TYR A 48 7.14 -2.23 -0.10
N ARG A 49 7.25 -2.11 1.23
CA ARG A 49 7.38 -0.82 1.90
C ARG A 49 8.70 -0.13 1.56
N THR A 50 9.79 -0.89 1.49
CA THR A 50 11.11 -0.35 1.17
C THR A 50 11.16 0.19 -0.26
N VAL A 51 10.62 -0.55 -1.22
CA VAL A 51 10.52 -0.09 -2.61
C VAL A 51 9.70 1.20 -2.69
N GLY A 52 8.56 1.26 -2.00
CA GLY A 52 7.73 2.46 -1.96
C GLY A 52 8.47 3.67 -1.39
N GLU A 53 9.26 3.45 -0.34
CA GLU A 53 10.06 4.50 0.28
C GLU A 53 11.16 5.00 -0.65
N ILE A 54 11.85 4.08 -1.33
CA ILE A 54 12.87 4.44 -2.32
C ILE A 54 12.25 5.25 -3.46
N ASN A 55 11.09 4.84 -3.95
CA ASN A 55 10.41 5.55 -5.04
C ASN A 55 9.98 6.97 -4.67
N ARG A 56 9.74 7.24 -3.39
CA ARG A 56 9.44 8.61 -2.95
C ARG A 56 10.62 9.56 -3.07
N ARG A 57 11.84 9.04 -3.23
CA ARG A 57 13.07 9.84 -3.35
C ARG A 57 13.52 10.04 -4.78
N ASN A 58 12.72 9.62 -5.78
CA ASN A 58 13.07 9.86 -7.18
C ASN A 58 12.84 11.34 -7.55
N SER A 59 13.23 11.72 -8.78
CA SER A 59 13.16 13.10 -9.25
C SER A 59 11.76 13.57 -9.61
N LEU A 60 10.76 12.70 -9.60
CA LEU A 60 9.37 13.07 -9.89
C LEU A 60 8.74 13.76 -8.70
N THR A 61 7.86 14.73 -8.98
CA THR A 61 7.03 15.31 -7.93
C THR A 61 6.00 14.29 -7.46
N PRO A 62 5.39 14.50 -6.26
CA PRO A 62 4.31 13.62 -5.82
C PRO A 62 3.18 13.48 -6.84
N THR A 63 2.77 14.57 -7.48
CA THR A 63 1.74 14.55 -8.53
C THR A 63 2.19 13.71 -9.73
N GLU A 64 3.41 13.90 -10.19
CA GLU A 64 3.95 13.13 -11.31
C GLU A 64 4.01 11.64 -10.99
N ARG A 65 4.42 11.27 -9.77
CA ARG A 65 4.43 9.87 -9.34
C ARG A 65 3.05 9.24 -9.41
N GLU A 66 2.01 9.98 -8.96
CA GLU A 66 0.65 9.45 -8.98
C GLU A 66 0.10 9.36 -10.40
N VAL A 67 0.44 10.28 -11.28
CA VAL A 67 0.07 10.18 -12.69
C VAL A 67 0.64 8.90 -13.31
N VAL A 68 1.91 8.59 -13.05
CA VAL A 68 2.55 7.36 -13.54
C VAL A 68 1.86 6.13 -12.97
N GLN A 69 1.61 6.11 -11.67
CA GLN A 69 1.03 4.95 -11.00
C GLN A 69 -0.42 4.70 -11.42
N ILE A 70 -1.22 5.75 -11.51
CA ILE A 70 -2.62 5.63 -11.94
C ILE A 70 -2.68 5.18 -13.40
N THR A 71 -1.82 5.73 -14.26
CA THR A 71 -1.75 5.34 -15.67
C THR A 71 -1.40 3.86 -15.81
N ALA A 72 -0.40 3.40 -15.08
CA ALA A 72 0.00 1.99 -15.09
C ALA A 72 -1.13 1.10 -14.56
N ALA A 73 -1.82 1.53 -13.51
CA ALA A 73 -2.92 0.78 -12.92
C ALA A 73 -4.10 0.63 -13.89
N VAL A 74 -4.46 1.71 -14.58
CA VAL A 74 -5.53 1.68 -15.58
C VAL A 74 -5.14 0.77 -16.75
N THR A 75 -3.93 0.92 -17.26
CA THR A 75 -3.43 0.13 -18.40
C THR A 75 -3.42 -1.37 -18.08
N ASN A 76 -3.12 -1.72 -16.84
CA ASN A 76 -3.05 -3.13 -16.40
C ASN A 76 -4.36 -3.65 -15.79
N GLY A 77 -5.41 -2.85 -15.78
CA GLY A 77 -6.72 -3.27 -15.28
C GLY A 77 -6.80 -3.51 -13.78
N CYS A 78 -5.97 -2.83 -12.98
CA CYS A 78 -5.99 -2.98 -11.52
C CYS A 78 -6.95 -1.98 -10.89
N ALA A 79 -8.21 -2.39 -10.69
CA ALA A 79 -9.22 -1.51 -10.07
C ALA A 79 -8.84 -1.09 -8.65
N PHE A 80 -8.28 -2.00 -7.86
CA PHE A 80 -7.82 -1.70 -6.51
C PHE A 80 -6.74 -0.61 -6.51
N CYS A 81 -5.78 -0.71 -7.44
CA CYS A 81 -4.70 0.26 -7.57
C CYS A 81 -5.21 1.64 -7.98
N VAL A 82 -6.14 1.67 -8.94
CA VAL A 82 -6.77 2.92 -9.39
C VAL A 82 -7.48 3.59 -8.22
N ALA A 83 -8.29 2.83 -7.48
CA ALA A 83 -9.05 3.37 -6.35
C ALA A 83 -8.11 3.89 -5.25
N GLY A 84 -7.10 3.12 -4.89
CA GLY A 84 -6.15 3.47 -3.83
C GLY A 84 -5.34 4.73 -4.16
N HIS A 85 -4.77 4.80 -5.35
CA HIS A 85 -3.97 5.95 -5.76
C HIS A 85 -4.82 7.18 -6.01
N THR A 86 -6.05 7.02 -6.48
CA THR A 86 -6.98 8.14 -6.63
C THR A 86 -7.32 8.75 -5.28
N ALA A 87 -7.65 7.91 -4.29
CA ALA A 87 -7.93 8.39 -2.93
C ALA A 87 -6.71 9.08 -2.32
N PHE A 88 -5.52 8.50 -2.48
CA PHE A 88 -4.28 9.10 -2.00
C PHE A 88 -4.03 10.46 -2.65
N SER A 89 -4.23 10.56 -3.96
CA SER A 89 -4.03 11.81 -4.70
C SER A 89 -4.95 12.92 -4.19
N ILE A 90 -6.20 12.61 -3.92
CA ILE A 90 -7.17 13.58 -3.42
C ILE A 90 -6.86 13.99 -1.98
N LYS A 91 -6.61 13.01 -1.11
CA LYS A 91 -6.52 13.24 0.34
C LYS A 91 -5.13 13.70 0.79
N GLN A 92 -4.08 13.16 0.21
CA GLN A 92 -2.71 13.40 0.69
C GLN A 92 -1.95 14.41 -0.16
N ILE A 93 -2.15 14.40 -1.47
CA ILE A 93 -1.44 15.28 -2.40
C ILE A 93 -2.26 16.49 -2.77
N GLN A 94 -3.57 16.38 -2.64
CA GLN A 94 -4.52 17.48 -2.93
C GLN A 94 -4.44 17.94 -4.40
N MET A 95 -4.42 16.95 -5.27
CA MET A 95 -4.48 17.20 -6.71
C MET A 95 -5.82 17.81 -7.12
#